data_a492789d980321c221086a47955da851
#
_entry.id   a492789d980321c221086a47955da851
#
_cell.length_a   1.000
_cell.length_b   1.000
_cell.length_c   1.000
_cell.angle_alpha   90.00
_cell.angle_beta   90.00
_cell.angle_gamma   90.00
#
_symmetry.space_group_name_H-M   'P 1'
#
loop_
_entity.id
_entity.type
_entity.pdbx_description
1 polymer ?
#
loop_
_entity_poly.entity_id
_entity_poly.type
_entity_poly.pdbx_seq_one_letter_code
_entity_poly.pdbx_strand_id
1 'polypeptide(L)'
;IDLAHALRRLCPAIGLVVISAYEDPRLLGVGQQALPDDIVYLVKQRLGSAGELGRAIRAALRHEAVPAAPTPELSSLSAQQIEIMRLVAAGCSNVEIARQRSISEPAVAKAVARLIRHFGIQAGTSQNQRVLIAHLFQRLSGDRDLYAI
;
A
#
# COMPACT_ATOMS: atom_id res chain seq x y z
N ILE A 1 -2.03 10.95 2.89
CA ILE A 1 -2.96 11.17 1.76
C ILE A 1 -3.79 12.43 2.03
N ASP A 2 -4.45 12.55 3.17
CA ASP A 2 -5.30 13.71 3.52
C ASP A 2 -4.55 15.04 3.47
N LEU A 3 -3.30 15.07 3.97
CA LEU A 3 -2.44 16.25 3.88
C LEU A 3 -2.15 16.64 2.41
N ALA A 4 -1.90 15.66 1.54
CA ALA A 4 -1.65 15.92 0.13
C ALA A 4 -2.86 16.55 -0.56
N HIS A 5 -4.06 16.02 -0.28
CA HIS A 5 -5.31 16.61 -0.77
C HIS A 5 -5.57 18.02 -0.19
N ALA A 6 -5.30 18.21 1.11
CA ALA A 6 -5.44 19.53 1.74
C ALA A 6 -4.49 20.56 1.12
N LEU A 7 -3.21 20.21 0.94
CA LEU A 7 -2.22 21.07 0.30
C LEU A 7 -2.61 21.42 -1.14
N ARG A 8 -3.11 20.43 -1.91
CA ARG A 8 -3.55 20.68 -3.28
C ARG A 8 -4.75 21.65 -3.33
N ARG A 9 -5.68 21.55 -2.38
CA ARG A 9 -6.82 22.50 -2.29
C ARG A 9 -6.39 23.91 -1.90
N LEU A 10 -5.46 24.03 -0.94
CA LEU A 10 -5.01 25.31 -0.42
C LEU A 10 -4.03 26.03 -1.38
N CYS A 11 -3.18 25.27 -2.04
CA CYS A 11 -2.13 25.78 -2.91
C CYS A 11 -2.09 24.96 -4.21
N PRO A 12 -3.00 25.22 -5.17
CA PRO A 12 -3.09 24.41 -6.40
C PRO A 12 -1.80 24.38 -7.24
N ALA A 13 -0.98 25.42 -7.16
CA ALA A 13 0.27 25.53 -7.90
C ALA A 13 1.48 24.87 -7.22
N ILE A 14 1.31 24.29 -6.02
CA ILE A 14 2.45 23.65 -5.33
C ILE A 14 2.80 22.32 -5.97
N GLY A 15 4.09 22.09 -6.27
CA GLY A 15 4.60 20.77 -6.63
C GLY A 15 4.68 19.87 -5.41
N LEU A 16 4.13 18.66 -5.48
CA LEU A 16 4.11 17.71 -4.37
C LEU A 16 4.94 16.47 -4.70
N VAL A 17 5.88 16.15 -3.81
CA VAL A 17 6.65 14.91 -3.83
C VAL A 17 6.38 14.15 -2.54
N VAL A 18 5.87 12.95 -2.65
CA VAL A 18 5.67 12.03 -1.51
C VAL A 18 6.81 11.02 -1.49
N ILE A 19 7.56 10.98 -0.41
CA ILE A 19 8.60 9.96 -0.17
C ILE A 19 8.10 9.02 0.91
N SER A 20 7.95 7.75 0.58
CA SER A 20 7.33 6.76 1.45
C SER A 20 8.17 5.48 1.54
N ALA A 21 8.11 4.81 2.68
CA ALA A 21 8.62 3.46 2.83
C ALA A 21 7.75 2.42 2.10
N TYR A 22 6.47 2.72 1.92
CA TYR A 22 5.52 1.84 1.24
C TYR A 22 5.80 1.78 -0.26
N GLU A 23 5.83 0.57 -0.81
CA GLU A 23 6.07 0.35 -2.25
C GLU A 23 4.89 0.78 -3.13
N ASP A 24 3.70 0.84 -2.56
CA ASP A 24 2.47 1.25 -3.25
C ASP A 24 1.67 2.17 -2.33
N PRO A 25 1.21 3.35 -2.81
CA PRO A 25 0.42 4.27 -2.01
C PRO A 25 -0.88 3.66 -1.47
N ARG A 26 -1.42 2.62 -2.11
CA ARG A 26 -2.60 1.89 -1.65
C ARG A 26 -2.37 1.14 -0.32
N LEU A 27 -1.11 0.83 0.03
CA LEU A 27 -0.74 0.22 1.32
C LEU A 27 -0.88 1.19 2.50
N LEU A 28 -0.93 2.49 2.25
CA LEU A 28 -1.10 3.51 3.29
C LEU A 28 -2.46 3.42 4.02
N GLY A 29 -3.42 2.71 3.47
CA GLY A 29 -4.67 2.33 4.15
C GLY A 29 -5.60 3.48 4.52
N VAL A 30 -5.36 4.67 4.02
CA VAL A 30 -6.12 5.87 4.38
C VAL A 30 -7.25 6.07 3.39
N GLY A 31 -8.43 5.56 3.74
CA GLY A 31 -9.66 5.87 3.03
C GLY A 31 -9.65 5.47 1.55
N GLN A 32 -10.77 5.61 0.87
CA GLN A 32 -10.91 5.27 -0.56
C GLN A 32 -10.35 6.34 -1.50
N GLN A 33 -9.65 7.35 -0.98
CA GLN A 33 -9.06 8.42 -1.80
C GLN A 33 -7.66 8.02 -2.27
N ALA A 34 -7.51 7.88 -3.58
CA ALA A 34 -6.21 7.81 -4.22
C ALA A 34 -5.42 9.13 -3.97
N LEU A 35 -4.09 9.09 -4.11
CA LEU A 35 -3.32 10.33 -4.19
C LEU A 35 -3.81 11.18 -5.38
N PRO A 36 -3.75 12.53 -5.30
CA PRO A 36 -3.95 13.38 -6.48
C PRO A 36 -3.08 12.94 -7.65
N ASP A 37 -3.64 13.00 -8.87
CA ASP A 37 -3.02 12.43 -10.07
C ASP A 37 -1.68 13.07 -10.47
N ASP A 38 -1.42 14.31 -10.02
CA ASP A 38 -0.22 15.09 -10.34
C ASP A 38 0.87 15.03 -9.26
N ILE A 39 0.79 14.06 -8.35
CA ILE A 39 1.80 13.85 -7.32
C ILE A 39 2.92 12.94 -7.83
N VAL A 40 4.15 13.33 -7.53
CA VAL A 40 5.31 12.46 -7.68
C VAL A 40 5.45 11.59 -6.45
N TYR A 41 5.34 10.27 -6.62
CA TYR A 41 5.50 9.31 -5.54
C TYR A 41 6.85 8.59 -5.66
N LEU A 42 7.66 8.64 -4.61
CA LEU A 42 8.96 7.99 -4.52
C LEU A 42 8.98 6.96 -3.40
N VAL A 43 9.47 5.78 -3.70
CA VAL A 43 9.72 4.73 -2.71
C VAL A 43 11.09 4.96 -2.09
N LYS A 44 11.15 5.17 -0.77
CA LYS A 44 12.38 5.53 -0.05
C LYS A 44 13.53 4.55 -0.31
N GLN A 45 13.24 3.25 -0.36
CA GLN A 45 14.24 2.20 -0.57
C GLN A 45 14.81 2.18 -2.00
N ARG A 46 14.13 2.82 -2.95
CA ARG A 46 14.55 2.92 -4.36
C ARG A 46 15.27 4.22 -4.69
N LEU A 47 15.35 5.14 -3.72
CA LEU A 47 16.11 6.38 -3.87
C LEU A 47 17.61 6.08 -3.77
N GLY A 48 18.25 5.85 -4.92
CA GLY A 48 19.68 5.53 -5.01
C GLY A 48 20.58 6.75 -5.11
N SER A 49 20.06 7.92 -5.51
CA SER A 49 20.89 9.10 -5.75
C SER A 49 20.16 10.43 -5.55
N ALA A 50 20.91 11.48 -5.23
CA ALA A 50 20.41 12.86 -5.21
C ALA A 50 19.85 13.32 -6.57
N GLY A 51 20.35 12.76 -7.68
CA GLY A 51 19.86 13.05 -9.02
C GLY A 51 18.41 12.59 -9.25
N GLU A 52 18.00 11.48 -8.66
CA GLU A 52 16.61 10.99 -8.71
C GLU A 52 15.67 11.94 -7.98
N LEU A 53 16.05 12.37 -6.80
CA LEU A 53 15.28 13.37 -6.05
C LEU A 53 15.16 14.69 -6.83
N GLY A 54 16.26 15.13 -7.45
CA GLY A 54 16.24 16.33 -8.30
C GLY A 54 15.30 16.21 -9.50
N ARG A 55 15.24 15.03 -10.16
CA ARG A 55 14.28 14.77 -11.24
C ARG A 55 12.83 14.80 -10.73
N ALA A 56 12.57 14.17 -9.59
CA ALA A 56 11.26 14.15 -8.95
C ALA A 56 10.77 15.56 -8.60
N ILE A 57 11.63 16.40 -8.02
CA ILE A 57 11.29 17.79 -7.70
C ILE A 57 10.94 18.56 -8.98
N ARG A 58 11.75 18.43 -10.06
CA ARG A 58 11.46 19.09 -11.33
C ARG A 58 10.14 18.61 -11.96
N ALA A 59 9.84 17.32 -11.89
CA ALA A 59 8.58 16.77 -12.37
C ALA A 59 7.40 17.35 -11.56
N ALA A 60 7.51 17.39 -10.24
CA ALA A 60 6.48 17.96 -9.37
C ALA A 60 6.22 19.44 -9.66
N LEU A 61 7.27 20.23 -9.93
CA LEU A 61 7.14 21.64 -10.30
C LEU A 61 6.44 21.85 -11.66
N ARG A 62 6.46 20.85 -12.52
CA ARG A 62 5.76 20.87 -13.83
C ARG A 62 4.39 20.19 -13.76
N HIS A 63 3.96 19.75 -12.56
CA HIS A 63 2.75 18.95 -12.36
C HIS A 63 2.70 17.68 -13.24
N GLU A 64 3.87 17.13 -13.53
CA GLU A 64 4.00 15.86 -14.22
C GLU A 64 3.85 14.73 -13.22
N ALA A 65 2.83 13.90 -13.40
CA ALA A 65 2.65 12.70 -12.59
C ALA A 65 3.84 11.74 -12.80
N VAL A 66 4.47 11.33 -11.72
CA VAL A 66 5.35 10.17 -11.69
C VAL A 66 4.72 9.18 -10.71
N PRO A 67 3.80 8.35 -11.20
CA PRO A 67 3.16 7.37 -10.36
C PRO A 67 4.18 6.37 -9.85
N ALA A 68 4.03 5.93 -8.60
CA ALA A 68 4.74 4.76 -8.14
C ALA A 68 4.39 3.58 -9.06
N ALA A 69 5.39 3.02 -9.72
CA ALA A 69 5.18 1.74 -10.40
C ALA A 69 4.84 0.71 -9.31
N PRO A 70 3.63 0.16 -9.29
CA PRO A 70 3.30 -0.87 -8.32
C PRO A 70 4.24 -2.05 -8.51
N THR A 71 4.63 -2.69 -7.41
CA THR A 71 5.36 -3.94 -7.51
C THR A 71 4.53 -4.96 -8.28
N PRO A 72 5.16 -5.86 -9.04
CA PRO A 72 4.44 -6.90 -9.78
C PRO A 72 3.46 -7.67 -8.89
N GLU A 73 3.82 -7.90 -7.62
CA GLU A 73 3.00 -8.58 -6.64
C GLU A 73 1.70 -7.84 -6.31
N LEU A 74 1.70 -6.52 -6.38
CA LEU A 74 0.54 -5.68 -6.05
C LEU A 74 -0.25 -5.21 -7.27
N SER A 75 0.33 -5.28 -8.47
CA SER A 75 -0.25 -4.72 -9.69
C SER A 75 -1.62 -5.31 -10.04
N SER A 76 -1.83 -6.60 -9.77
CA SER A 76 -3.07 -7.30 -10.06
C SER A 76 -4.09 -7.31 -8.90
N LEU A 77 -3.72 -6.73 -7.74
CA LEU A 77 -4.63 -6.63 -6.60
C LEU A 77 -5.49 -5.37 -6.68
N SER A 78 -6.78 -5.53 -6.43
CA SER A 78 -7.69 -4.39 -6.26
C SER A 78 -7.42 -3.65 -4.94
N ALA A 79 -7.83 -2.38 -4.86
CA ALA A 79 -7.74 -1.59 -3.62
C ALA A 79 -8.46 -2.29 -2.44
N GLN A 80 -9.60 -2.94 -2.70
CA GLN A 80 -10.33 -3.70 -1.69
C GLN A 80 -9.53 -4.91 -1.16
N GLN A 81 -8.80 -5.62 -2.02
CA GLN A 81 -7.96 -6.74 -1.62
C GLN A 81 -6.77 -6.28 -0.78
N ILE A 82 -6.14 -5.17 -1.17
CA ILE A 82 -5.04 -4.56 -0.41
C ILE A 82 -5.54 -4.10 0.97
N GLU A 83 -6.72 -3.51 1.04
CA GLU A 83 -7.31 -3.09 2.32
C GLU A 83 -7.62 -4.29 3.24
N ILE A 84 -8.16 -5.38 2.70
CA ILE A 84 -8.36 -6.60 3.47
C ILE A 84 -7.01 -7.17 3.95
N MET A 85 -5.99 -7.15 3.12
CA MET A 85 -4.62 -7.56 3.50
C MET A 85 -4.09 -6.72 4.66
N ARG A 86 -4.29 -5.39 4.63
CA ARG A 86 -3.92 -4.46 5.71
C ARG A 86 -4.65 -4.79 7.02
N LEU A 87 -5.97 -5.02 6.97
CA LEU A 87 -6.75 -5.36 8.15
C LEU A 87 -6.35 -6.73 8.74
N VAL A 88 -6.01 -7.69 7.89
CA VAL A 88 -5.44 -8.97 8.34
C VAL A 88 -4.11 -8.74 9.04
N ALA A 89 -3.24 -7.91 8.50
CA ALA A 89 -1.95 -7.57 9.09
C ALA A 89 -2.09 -6.81 10.43
N ALA A 90 -3.15 -6.02 10.56
CA ALA A 90 -3.52 -5.35 11.82
C ALA A 90 -4.13 -6.31 12.88
N GLY A 91 -4.24 -7.62 12.57
CA GLY A 91 -4.78 -8.62 13.50
C GLY A 91 -6.30 -8.72 13.55
N CYS A 92 -7.04 -8.00 12.68
CA CYS A 92 -8.49 -8.02 12.68
C CYS A 92 -9.03 -9.42 12.32
N SER A 93 -10.06 -9.88 13.02
CA SER A 93 -10.80 -11.12 12.68
C SER A 93 -11.64 -10.92 11.41
N ASN A 94 -12.13 -12.02 10.80
CA ASN A 94 -13.05 -11.93 9.65
C ASN A 94 -14.35 -11.18 10.01
N VAL A 95 -14.86 -11.37 11.22
CA VAL A 95 -16.03 -10.65 11.72
C VAL A 95 -15.78 -9.15 11.78
N GLU A 96 -14.63 -8.75 12.33
CA GLU A 96 -14.26 -7.34 12.45
C GLU A 96 -14.05 -6.69 11.06
N ILE A 97 -13.37 -7.38 10.15
CA ILE A 97 -13.19 -6.92 8.77
C ILE A 97 -14.53 -6.78 8.05
N ALA A 98 -15.43 -7.76 8.22
CA ALA A 98 -16.78 -7.73 7.64
C ALA A 98 -17.56 -6.50 8.12
N ARG A 99 -17.50 -6.22 9.43
CA ARG A 99 -18.14 -5.05 10.03
C ARG A 99 -17.54 -3.73 9.50
N GLN A 100 -16.21 -3.59 9.49
CA GLN A 100 -15.54 -2.36 9.04
C GLN A 100 -15.76 -2.08 7.55
N ARG A 101 -15.89 -3.13 6.73
CA ARG A 101 -16.04 -3.00 5.28
C ARG A 101 -17.48 -3.10 4.79
N SER A 102 -18.43 -3.29 5.69
CA SER A 102 -19.87 -3.49 5.37
C SER A 102 -20.08 -4.60 4.33
N ILE A 103 -19.38 -5.73 4.51
CA ILE A 103 -19.50 -6.94 3.70
C ILE A 103 -19.75 -8.16 4.59
N SER A 104 -20.15 -9.28 4.00
CA SER A 104 -20.37 -10.52 4.77
C SER A 104 -19.05 -11.19 5.17
N GLU A 105 -19.06 -11.91 6.30
CA GLU A 105 -17.91 -12.70 6.75
C GLU A 105 -17.46 -13.76 5.72
N PRO A 106 -18.35 -14.48 5.03
CA PRO A 106 -17.95 -15.36 3.93
C PRO A 106 -17.25 -14.63 2.78
N ALA A 107 -17.62 -13.37 2.48
CA ALA A 107 -16.93 -12.56 1.47
C ALA A 107 -15.51 -12.23 1.90
N VAL A 108 -15.28 -11.92 3.18
CA VAL A 108 -13.94 -11.72 3.75
C VAL A 108 -13.12 -13.01 3.64
N ALA A 109 -13.67 -14.15 4.06
CA ALA A 109 -12.99 -15.45 3.97
C ALA A 109 -12.57 -15.77 2.52
N LYS A 110 -13.45 -15.50 1.56
CA LYS A 110 -13.16 -15.67 0.13
C LYS A 110 -12.04 -14.72 -0.35
N ALA A 111 -12.03 -13.48 0.12
CA ALA A 111 -10.99 -12.51 -0.23
C ALA A 111 -9.63 -12.92 0.36
N VAL A 112 -9.58 -13.35 1.62
CA VAL A 112 -8.37 -13.88 2.27
C VAL A 112 -7.85 -15.10 1.51
N ALA A 113 -8.72 -16.04 1.12
CA ALA A 113 -8.34 -17.20 0.33
C ALA A 113 -7.78 -16.82 -1.06
N ARG A 114 -8.27 -15.74 -1.66
CA ARG A 114 -7.70 -15.21 -2.92
C ARG A 114 -6.31 -14.63 -2.72
N LEU A 115 -6.08 -13.87 -1.63
CA LEU A 115 -4.75 -13.35 -1.28
C LEU A 115 -3.75 -14.49 -1.07
N ILE A 116 -4.13 -15.53 -0.32
CA ILE A 116 -3.31 -16.72 -0.09
C ILE A 116 -2.87 -17.35 -1.43
N ARG A 117 -3.81 -17.54 -2.35
CA ARG A 117 -3.51 -18.11 -3.68
C ARG A 117 -2.67 -17.18 -4.53
N HIS A 118 -2.97 -15.87 -4.51
CA HIS A 118 -2.24 -14.87 -5.29
C HIS A 118 -0.76 -14.84 -4.93
N PHE A 119 -0.45 -14.90 -3.63
CA PHE A 119 0.93 -14.89 -3.13
C PHE A 119 1.57 -16.29 -3.04
N GLY A 120 0.90 -17.33 -3.51
CA GLY A 120 1.43 -18.69 -3.46
C GLY A 120 1.69 -19.20 -2.04
N ILE A 121 0.98 -18.67 -1.04
CA ILE A 121 1.13 -19.06 0.36
C ILE A 121 0.62 -20.50 0.52
N GLN A 122 1.53 -21.45 0.70
CA GLN A 122 1.16 -22.83 0.94
C GLN A 122 0.80 -23.04 2.41
N ALA A 123 -0.28 -23.77 2.66
CA ALA A 123 -0.62 -24.20 4.00
C ALA A 123 0.33 -25.33 4.42
N GLY A 124 1.43 -24.98 5.04
CA GLY A 124 2.17 -25.95 5.85
C GLY A 124 1.37 -26.24 7.13
N THR A 125 1.47 -27.46 7.64
CA THR A 125 0.79 -27.88 8.88
C THR A 125 1.21 -27.08 10.12
N SER A 126 2.29 -26.29 10.05
CA SER A 126 2.90 -25.53 11.16
C SER A 126 2.74 -24.02 11.10
N GLN A 127 2.24 -23.44 9.99
CA GLN A 127 2.20 -21.98 9.84
C GLN A 127 0.77 -21.47 9.59
N ASN A 128 0.39 -20.44 10.34
CA ASN A 128 -0.88 -19.77 10.13
C ASN A 128 -0.80 -18.86 8.89
N GLN A 129 -1.63 -19.13 7.88
CA GLN A 129 -1.67 -18.37 6.62
C GLN A 129 -1.92 -16.87 6.83
N ARG A 130 -2.67 -16.50 7.85
CA ARG A 130 -2.91 -15.08 8.18
C ARG A 130 -1.65 -14.38 8.68
N VAL A 131 -0.81 -15.09 9.43
CA VAL A 131 0.50 -14.58 9.88
C VAL A 131 1.41 -14.36 8.67
N LEU A 132 1.40 -15.27 7.70
CA LEU A 132 2.18 -15.09 6.46
C LEU A 132 1.70 -13.89 5.64
N ILE A 133 0.38 -13.64 5.56
CA ILE A 133 -0.17 -12.42 4.94
C ILE A 133 0.32 -11.17 5.70
N ALA A 134 0.32 -11.20 7.03
CA ALA A 134 0.79 -10.08 7.85
C ALA A 134 2.27 -9.79 7.60
N HIS A 135 3.13 -10.80 7.60
CA HIS A 135 4.56 -10.64 7.30
C HIS A 135 4.78 -10.09 5.88
N LEU A 136 4.00 -10.57 4.91
CA LEU A 136 4.07 -10.07 3.54
C LEU A 136 3.68 -8.59 3.47
N PHE A 137 2.60 -8.18 4.15
CA PHE A 137 2.20 -6.78 4.23
C PHE A 137 3.29 -5.91 4.83
N GLN A 138 3.89 -6.33 5.96
CA GLN A 138 4.99 -5.61 6.61
C GLN A 138 6.19 -5.45 5.67
N ARG A 139 6.59 -6.51 4.96
CA ARG A 139 7.66 -6.45 3.96
C ARG A 139 7.39 -5.42 2.87
N LEU A 140 6.16 -5.40 2.32
CA LEU A 140 5.74 -4.45 1.29
C LEU A 140 5.56 -3.01 1.82
N SER A 141 5.35 -2.88 3.12
CA SER A 141 5.29 -1.61 3.83
C SER A 141 6.66 -1.02 4.16
N GLY A 142 7.76 -1.71 3.78
CA GLY A 142 9.12 -1.25 4.02
C GLY A 142 9.60 -1.44 5.46
N ASP A 143 8.84 -2.12 6.29
CA ASP A 143 9.20 -2.44 7.68
C ASP A 143 10.03 -3.74 7.69
N ARG A 144 11.32 -3.61 7.35
CA ARG A 144 12.25 -4.74 7.24
C ARG A 144 12.87 -5.18 8.56
N ASP A 145 12.76 -4.35 9.62
CA ASP A 145 13.61 -4.52 10.80
C ASP A 145 13.01 -5.38 11.93
N LEU A 146 11.75 -5.83 11.82
CA LEU A 146 11.11 -6.56 12.93
C LEU A 146 11.35 -8.07 12.96
N TYR A 147 11.97 -8.67 11.94
CA TYR A 147 12.18 -10.14 11.89
C TYR A 147 13.50 -10.57 11.23
N ALA A 148 14.59 -9.83 11.45
CA ALA A 148 15.93 -10.36 11.25
C ALA A 148 16.30 -11.20 12.49
N ILE A 149 15.70 -12.38 12.60
CA ILE A 149 16.15 -13.43 13.52
C ILE A 149 16.54 -14.63 12.68
#